data_ee59b6dfa3c1ab92c340a454312972d4
#
_entry.id   ee59b6dfa3c1ab92c340a454312972d4
#
_cell.length_a   1.000
_cell.length_b   1.000
_cell.length_c   1.000
_cell.angle_alpha   90.00
_cell.angle_beta   90.00
_cell.angle_gamma   90.00
#
_symmetry.space_group_name_H-M   'P 1'
#
loop_
_entity.id
_entity.type
_entity.pdbx_description
1 polymer ?
#
loop_
_entity_poly.entity_id
_entity_poly.type
_entity_poly.pdbx_seq_one_letter_code
_entity_poly.pdbx_strand_id
1 'polypeptide(L)'
;CKKALTETDGDMEAAVDVLRKSGAAKVEKKAGRIAAEGITRVASEGNTAVVVEVNSETDFVAKNATFQEFVQAVADKALKASVDKAGDGEDVCAILDMQSELEEKTLTIGEKLSIRRFQKITGDCVASYIHGGGRIGVLVAADGASNDAIKEALTNVAMQIAAMNPQYLSRNDMSADELAKLREIIVDSALNDPATLPKPILNKLIDKAINDKVWSDADIATYEEHKSNMQYLFNFLSKEAAAQLAELALADEANIVADKIFNGLVEGRVSKQLKEICLMDQVYVKAEDGKQSVAKYLAEVAKANGAF
;
A
#
# COMPACT_ATOMS: atom_id res chain seq x y z
N CYS A 1 39.35 21.10 4.53
CA CYS A 1 40.71 20.77 4.09
C CYS A 1 41.77 21.66 4.77
N LYS A 2 41.74 23.03 4.66
CA LYS A 2 42.79 23.90 5.24
C LYS A 2 43.01 23.63 6.75
N LYS A 3 41.97 23.52 7.55
CA LYS A 3 42.06 23.27 8.99
C LYS A 3 42.70 21.92 9.28
N ALA A 4 42.33 20.85 8.57
CA ALA A 4 42.96 19.53 8.76
C ALA A 4 44.44 19.53 8.41
N LEU A 5 44.82 20.16 7.30
CA LEU A 5 46.24 20.31 6.94
C LEU A 5 47.05 21.14 7.95
N THR A 6 46.42 22.17 8.55
CA THR A 6 47.08 22.95 9.62
C THR A 6 47.23 22.12 10.91
N GLU A 7 46.26 21.27 11.20
CA GLU A 7 46.24 20.39 12.37
C GLU A 7 47.29 19.24 12.28
N THR A 8 47.67 18.89 11.06
CA THR A 8 48.62 17.81 10.75
C THR A 8 49.97 18.33 10.18
N ASP A 9 50.29 19.58 10.38
CA ASP A 9 51.52 20.23 9.93
C ASP A 9 51.83 20.00 8.44
N GLY A 10 50.77 19.89 7.60
CA GLY A 10 50.89 19.70 6.16
C GLY A 10 50.96 18.24 5.72
N ASP A 11 50.91 17.26 6.63
CA ASP A 11 50.85 15.86 6.27
C ASP A 11 49.51 15.52 5.64
N MET A 12 49.54 15.12 4.36
CA MET A 12 48.35 14.85 3.55
C MET A 12 47.58 13.60 3.99
N GLU A 13 48.31 12.53 4.37
CA GLU A 13 47.65 11.29 4.81
C GLU A 13 47.00 11.46 6.18
N ALA A 14 47.71 12.09 7.13
CA ALA A 14 47.15 12.45 8.42
C ALA A 14 45.98 13.44 8.30
N ALA A 15 46.03 14.40 7.39
CA ALA A 15 44.95 15.35 7.14
C ALA A 15 43.69 14.66 6.55
N VAL A 16 43.85 13.65 5.70
CA VAL A 16 42.74 12.82 5.20
C VAL A 16 42.09 12.05 6.34
N ASP A 17 42.87 11.47 7.24
CA ASP A 17 42.37 10.76 8.41
C ASP A 17 41.60 11.67 9.39
N VAL A 18 42.10 12.88 9.62
CA VAL A 18 41.40 13.91 10.42
C VAL A 18 40.09 14.28 9.75
N LEU A 19 40.05 14.41 8.43
CA LEU A 19 38.80 14.72 7.69
C LEU A 19 37.81 13.56 7.75
N ARG A 20 38.27 12.31 7.60
CA ARG A 20 37.45 11.11 7.75
C ARG A 20 36.83 11.01 9.14
N LYS A 21 37.64 11.13 10.19
CA LYS A 21 37.16 11.11 11.58
C LYS A 21 36.17 12.27 11.88
N SER A 22 36.44 13.46 11.39
CA SER A 22 35.55 14.62 11.51
C SER A 22 34.28 14.41 10.70
N GLY A 23 34.35 13.74 9.56
CA GLY A 23 33.21 13.35 8.73
C GLY A 23 32.29 12.36 9.45
N ALA A 24 32.84 11.26 9.93
CA ALA A 24 32.10 10.25 10.68
C ALA A 24 31.36 10.84 11.89
N ALA A 25 32.01 11.70 12.67
CA ALA A 25 31.37 12.39 13.80
C ALA A 25 30.21 13.31 13.38
N LYS A 26 30.26 13.92 12.18
CA LYS A 26 29.17 14.72 11.64
C LYS A 26 28.01 13.86 11.15
N VAL A 27 28.29 12.72 10.53
CA VAL A 27 27.27 11.74 10.12
C VAL A 27 26.56 11.17 11.33
N GLU A 28 27.32 10.78 12.37
CA GLU A 28 26.78 10.26 13.63
C GLU A 28 25.81 11.26 14.30
N LYS A 29 26.16 12.55 14.33
CA LYS A 29 25.26 13.60 14.84
C LYS A 29 23.95 13.72 14.09
N LYS A 30 23.89 13.26 12.82
CA LYS A 30 22.67 13.27 12.00
C LYS A 30 21.90 11.96 12.12
N ALA A 31 22.50 10.90 12.67
CA ALA A 31 21.88 9.57 12.73
C ALA A 31 20.49 9.56 13.41
N GLY A 32 20.29 10.41 14.42
CA GLY A 32 19.01 10.55 15.13
C GLY A 32 17.93 11.38 14.41
N ARG A 33 18.25 11.98 13.24
CA ARG A 33 17.25 12.79 12.51
C ARG A 33 16.28 11.91 11.74
N ILE A 34 15.10 12.42 11.44
CA ILE A 34 14.08 11.74 10.65
C ILE A 34 14.35 12.01 9.17
N ALA A 35 14.54 10.95 8.38
CA ALA A 35 14.62 10.97 6.92
C ALA A 35 13.33 10.31 6.36
N ALA A 36 12.27 11.10 6.20
CA ALA A 36 10.94 10.63 5.78
C ALA A 36 10.63 10.91 4.31
N GLU A 37 11.42 11.78 3.68
CA GLU A 37 11.36 12.05 2.25
C GLU A 37 12.33 11.13 1.49
N GLY A 38 12.44 11.29 0.19
CA GLY A 38 13.35 10.51 -0.64
C GLY A 38 12.70 10.05 -1.93
N ILE A 39 13.31 9.07 -2.58
CA ILE A 39 12.79 8.50 -3.82
C ILE A 39 13.01 6.98 -3.88
N THR A 40 12.19 6.35 -4.72
CA THR A 40 12.43 5.01 -5.23
C THR A 40 13.15 5.09 -6.59
N ARG A 41 13.91 4.05 -6.90
CA ARG A 41 14.57 3.89 -8.20
C ARG A 41 14.56 2.42 -8.58
N VAL A 42 14.61 2.17 -9.88
CA VAL A 42 14.65 0.82 -10.46
C VAL A 42 15.93 0.65 -11.27
N ALA A 43 16.51 -0.53 -11.19
CA ALA A 43 17.53 -1.00 -12.13
C ALA A 43 17.11 -2.40 -12.64
N SER A 44 17.48 -2.74 -13.87
CA SER A 44 17.17 -4.04 -14.47
C SER A 44 18.27 -4.52 -15.39
N GLU A 45 18.49 -5.84 -15.41
CA GLU A 45 19.41 -6.52 -16.31
C GLU A 45 18.84 -7.88 -16.69
N GLY A 46 18.70 -8.12 -17.98
CA GLY A 46 18.08 -9.35 -18.49
C GLY A 46 16.64 -9.51 -17.97
N ASN A 47 16.40 -10.61 -17.26
CA ASN A 47 15.11 -10.98 -16.70
C ASN A 47 14.95 -10.67 -15.20
N THR A 48 15.85 -9.85 -14.66
CA THR A 48 15.83 -9.43 -13.24
C THR A 48 15.70 -7.92 -13.14
N ALA A 49 14.90 -7.46 -12.20
CA ALA A 49 14.80 -6.05 -11.82
C ALA A 49 14.81 -5.87 -10.31
N VAL A 50 15.27 -4.71 -9.86
CA VAL A 50 15.27 -4.31 -8.45
C VAL A 50 14.60 -2.94 -8.31
N VAL A 51 13.87 -2.76 -7.23
CA VAL A 51 13.42 -1.45 -6.75
C VAL A 51 14.09 -1.16 -5.42
N VAL A 52 14.62 0.05 -5.26
CA VAL A 52 15.24 0.53 -4.02
C VAL A 52 14.48 1.72 -3.48
N GLU A 53 14.55 1.93 -2.18
CA GLU A 53 14.08 3.14 -1.50
C GLU A 53 15.25 3.74 -0.73
N VAL A 54 15.56 5.01 -1.04
CA VAL A 54 16.56 5.80 -0.34
C VAL A 54 15.89 7.07 0.17
N ASN A 55 16.03 7.32 1.47
CA ASN A 55 15.39 8.45 2.13
C ASN A 55 16.37 9.60 2.38
N SER A 56 15.80 10.81 2.43
CA SER A 56 16.42 12.08 2.80
C SER A 56 15.54 12.84 3.80
N GLU A 57 16.04 13.93 4.38
CA GLU A 57 15.26 14.73 5.33
C GLU A 57 14.20 15.57 4.60
N THR A 58 14.51 16.09 3.40
CA THR A 58 13.64 17.02 2.64
C THR A 58 13.35 16.55 1.22
N ASP A 59 12.25 17.02 0.67
CA ASP A 59 11.88 16.80 -0.72
C ASP A 59 12.75 17.61 -1.70
N PHE A 60 13.44 18.66 -1.24
CA PHE A 60 14.42 19.38 -2.03
C PHE A 60 15.61 18.49 -2.39
N VAL A 61 16.10 17.70 -1.42
CA VAL A 61 17.17 16.74 -1.66
C VAL A 61 16.69 15.62 -2.57
N ALA A 62 15.46 15.14 -2.43
CA ALA A 62 14.89 14.15 -3.33
C ALA A 62 14.92 14.56 -4.82
N LYS A 63 14.89 15.86 -5.10
CA LYS A 63 14.99 16.45 -6.45
C LYS A 63 16.41 16.79 -6.89
N ASN A 64 17.39 16.67 -6.00
CA ASN A 64 18.79 17.01 -6.27
C ASN A 64 19.45 15.95 -7.16
N ALA A 65 20.15 16.37 -8.22
CA ALA A 65 20.81 15.47 -9.17
C ALA A 65 21.85 14.55 -8.49
N THR A 66 22.67 15.07 -7.59
CA THR A 66 23.69 14.29 -6.86
C THR A 66 23.05 13.22 -5.99
N PHE A 67 21.90 13.51 -5.38
CA PHE A 67 21.13 12.51 -4.62
C PHE A 67 20.54 11.44 -5.56
N GLN A 68 19.96 11.85 -6.69
CA GLN A 68 19.39 10.92 -7.67
C GLN A 68 20.45 9.98 -8.29
N GLU A 69 21.65 10.51 -8.56
CA GLU A 69 22.80 9.70 -9.01
C GLU A 69 23.21 8.68 -7.94
N PHE A 70 23.23 9.09 -6.68
CA PHE A 70 23.51 8.16 -5.57
C PHE A 70 22.44 7.06 -5.47
N VAL A 71 21.16 7.42 -5.57
CA VAL A 71 20.07 6.42 -5.55
C VAL A 71 20.17 5.46 -6.73
N GLN A 72 20.60 5.92 -7.91
CA GLN A 72 20.85 5.03 -9.04
C GLN A 72 22.00 4.07 -8.74
N ALA A 73 23.11 4.54 -8.17
CA ALA A 73 24.22 3.68 -7.76
C ALA A 73 23.80 2.63 -6.72
N VAL A 74 22.90 2.99 -5.78
CA VAL A 74 22.30 2.03 -4.85
C VAL A 74 21.48 0.97 -5.60
N ALA A 75 20.67 1.35 -6.58
CA ALA A 75 19.89 0.42 -7.38
C ALA A 75 20.79 -0.54 -8.19
N ASP A 76 21.87 -0.04 -8.77
CA ASP A 76 22.82 -0.85 -9.55
C ASP A 76 23.57 -1.85 -8.65
N LYS A 77 23.91 -1.46 -7.42
CA LYS A 77 24.49 -2.36 -6.42
C LYS A 77 23.48 -3.41 -5.93
N ALA A 78 22.27 -2.99 -5.62
CA ALA A 78 21.20 -3.88 -5.17
C ALA A 78 20.83 -4.92 -6.23
N LEU A 79 20.87 -4.56 -7.52
CA LEU A 79 20.64 -5.51 -8.62
C LEU A 79 21.66 -6.67 -8.60
N LYS A 80 22.91 -6.40 -8.20
CA LYS A 80 24.00 -7.36 -8.13
C LYS A 80 24.16 -8.02 -6.76
N ALA A 81 23.36 -7.64 -5.77
CA ALA A 81 23.43 -8.21 -4.42
C ALA A 81 23.14 -9.71 -4.44
N SER A 82 23.70 -10.46 -3.51
CA SER A 82 23.49 -11.91 -3.36
C SER A 82 22.10 -12.26 -2.77
N VAL A 83 21.45 -11.29 -2.15
CA VAL A 83 20.10 -11.43 -1.57
C VAL A 83 19.05 -10.73 -2.43
N ASP A 84 17.82 -11.22 -2.39
CA ASP A 84 16.74 -10.67 -3.22
C ASP A 84 15.99 -9.53 -2.55
N LYS A 85 16.11 -9.39 -1.24
CA LYS A 85 15.49 -8.29 -0.48
C LYS A 85 16.30 -7.98 0.76
N ALA A 86 16.24 -6.73 1.20
CA ALA A 86 16.69 -6.29 2.51
C ALA A 86 15.88 -5.05 2.94
N GLY A 87 15.68 -4.89 4.24
CA GLY A 87 14.91 -3.80 4.86
C GLY A 87 14.47 -4.17 6.28
N ASP A 88 13.47 -3.47 6.81
CA ASP A 88 12.76 -3.80 8.05
C ASP A 88 13.67 -4.15 9.26
N GLY A 89 14.67 -3.27 9.54
CA GLY A 89 15.58 -3.42 10.68
C GLY A 89 16.94 -4.03 10.34
N GLU A 90 17.17 -4.40 9.08
CA GLU A 90 18.47 -4.82 8.58
C GLU A 90 19.34 -3.62 8.22
N ASP A 91 20.67 -3.78 8.31
CA ASP A 91 21.61 -2.79 7.80
C ASP A 91 21.79 -2.96 6.29
N VAL A 92 20.86 -2.37 5.53
CA VAL A 92 20.86 -2.44 4.06
C VAL A 92 22.13 -1.84 3.47
N CYS A 93 22.70 -0.81 4.11
CA CYS A 93 23.91 -0.16 3.67
C CYS A 93 25.11 -1.12 3.76
N ALA A 94 25.23 -1.88 4.85
CA ALA A 94 26.27 -2.90 5.01
C ALA A 94 26.07 -4.07 4.04
N ILE A 95 24.82 -4.51 3.83
CA ILE A 95 24.50 -5.59 2.86
C ILE A 95 24.95 -5.21 1.44
N LEU A 96 24.82 -3.93 1.07
CA LEU A 96 25.22 -3.42 -0.24
C LEU A 96 26.68 -2.96 -0.31
N ASP A 97 27.41 -2.97 0.81
CA ASP A 97 28.79 -2.43 0.91
C ASP A 97 28.87 -0.98 0.37
N MET A 98 28.01 -0.11 0.91
CA MET A 98 27.89 1.29 0.48
C MET A 98 28.12 2.31 1.61
N GLN A 99 28.72 1.90 2.71
CA GLN A 99 28.89 2.76 3.88
C GLN A 99 29.70 4.03 3.56
N SER A 100 30.79 3.89 2.81
CA SER A 100 31.66 5.01 2.45
C SER A 100 30.95 6.02 1.55
N GLU A 101 30.20 5.54 0.56
CA GLU A 101 29.44 6.37 -0.37
C GLU A 101 28.29 7.10 0.34
N LEU A 102 27.59 6.40 1.25
CA LEU A 102 26.52 6.99 2.05
C LEU A 102 27.04 8.12 2.94
N GLU A 103 28.17 7.89 3.61
CA GLU A 103 28.83 8.91 4.44
C GLU A 103 29.27 10.12 3.61
N GLU A 104 29.92 9.90 2.47
CA GLU A 104 30.34 10.97 1.56
C GLU A 104 29.15 11.82 1.09
N LYS A 105 28.06 11.17 0.65
CA LYS A 105 26.86 11.89 0.19
C LYS A 105 26.15 12.61 1.33
N THR A 106 26.05 12.00 2.51
CA THR A 106 25.51 12.63 3.73
C THR A 106 26.28 13.91 4.09
N LEU A 107 27.59 13.91 3.93
CA LEU A 107 28.45 15.07 4.19
C LEU A 107 28.29 16.15 3.10
N THR A 108 28.27 15.74 1.84
CA THR A 108 28.22 16.63 0.69
C THR A 108 26.85 17.32 0.58
N ILE A 109 25.76 16.56 0.73
CA ILE A 109 24.39 17.04 0.66
C ILE A 109 24.01 17.79 1.94
N GLY A 110 24.54 17.35 3.09
CA GLY A 110 24.31 18.02 4.37
C GLY A 110 23.07 17.55 5.13
N GLU A 111 22.34 16.54 4.62
CA GLU A 111 21.19 15.91 5.26
C GLU A 111 21.50 14.46 5.67
N LYS A 112 20.69 13.91 6.59
CA LYS A 112 20.67 12.46 6.82
C LYS A 112 20.14 11.77 5.58
N LEU A 113 20.90 10.80 5.09
CA LEU A 113 20.48 9.88 4.05
C LEU A 113 20.36 8.47 4.66
N SER A 114 19.46 7.65 4.11
CA SER A 114 19.27 6.27 4.54
C SER A 114 18.91 5.39 3.35
N ILE A 115 19.69 4.35 3.10
CA ILE A 115 19.33 3.27 2.20
C ILE A 115 18.36 2.38 2.98
N ARG A 116 17.06 2.53 2.72
CA ARG A 116 16.04 1.95 3.57
C ARG A 116 15.78 0.48 3.27
N ARG A 117 15.56 0.16 2.00
CA ARG A 117 15.19 -1.18 1.56
C ARG A 117 15.36 -1.36 0.07
N PHE A 118 15.41 -2.61 -0.35
CA PHE A 118 15.28 -3.01 -1.75
C PHE A 118 14.59 -4.36 -1.87
N GLN A 119 14.07 -4.62 -3.06
CA GLN A 119 13.55 -5.93 -3.44
C GLN A 119 13.82 -6.19 -4.92
N LYS A 120 14.33 -7.38 -5.23
CA LYS A 120 14.49 -7.90 -6.59
C LYS A 120 13.35 -8.83 -6.95
N ILE A 121 13.03 -8.88 -8.24
CA ILE A 121 12.18 -9.89 -8.82
C ILE A 121 12.83 -10.41 -10.11
N THR A 122 12.55 -11.67 -10.45
CA THR A 122 13.00 -12.32 -11.67
C THR A 122 11.79 -13.01 -12.30
N GLY A 123 11.74 -13.04 -13.63
CA GLY A 123 10.69 -13.73 -14.39
C GLY A 123 11.05 -13.72 -15.87
N ASP A 124 10.35 -14.48 -16.70
CA ASP A 124 10.61 -14.51 -18.13
C ASP A 124 10.40 -13.14 -18.79
N CYS A 125 9.47 -12.37 -18.27
CA CYS A 125 9.26 -10.97 -18.63
C CYS A 125 9.13 -10.11 -17.35
N VAL A 126 9.91 -9.03 -17.27
CA VAL A 126 9.89 -8.10 -16.14
C VAL A 126 9.61 -6.69 -16.64
N ALA A 127 8.72 -5.98 -15.96
CA ALA A 127 8.41 -4.57 -16.21
C ALA A 127 8.47 -3.76 -14.92
N SER A 128 8.71 -2.47 -15.06
CA SER A 128 8.78 -1.53 -13.95
C SER A 128 8.04 -0.24 -14.28
N TYR A 129 7.61 0.44 -13.24
CA TYR A 129 7.02 1.77 -13.35
C TYR A 129 7.42 2.64 -12.15
N ILE A 130 7.85 3.86 -12.45
CA ILE A 130 8.15 4.89 -11.46
C ILE A 130 7.13 6.00 -11.58
N HIS A 131 6.41 6.29 -10.51
CA HIS A 131 5.39 7.34 -10.45
C HIS A 131 5.83 8.52 -9.62
N GLY A 132 5.37 9.73 -10.00
CA GLY A 132 5.54 10.95 -9.21
C GLY A 132 7.00 11.33 -8.93
N GLY A 133 7.90 11.12 -9.89
CA GLY A 133 9.32 11.46 -9.74
C GLY A 133 10.09 10.57 -8.76
N GLY A 134 9.62 9.35 -8.53
CA GLY A 134 10.23 8.41 -7.59
C GLY A 134 9.45 8.21 -6.28
N ARG A 135 8.26 8.78 -6.16
CA ARG A 135 7.42 8.58 -4.95
C ARG A 135 6.92 7.15 -4.83
N ILE A 136 6.61 6.50 -5.95
CA ILE A 136 6.17 5.10 -6.01
C ILE A 136 7.00 4.38 -7.05
N GLY A 137 7.58 3.25 -6.68
CA GLY A 137 8.27 2.33 -7.57
C GLY A 137 7.57 0.98 -7.56
N VAL A 138 7.29 0.44 -8.73
CA VAL A 138 6.58 -0.84 -8.90
C VAL A 138 7.37 -1.74 -9.84
N LEU A 139 7.46 -3.01 -9.49
CA LEU A 139 7.98 -4.08 -10.33
C LEU A 139 6.89 -5.12 -10.55
N VAL A 140 6.81 -5.63 -11.76
CA VAL A 140 5.92 -6.75 -12.14
C VAL A 140 6.72 -7.75 -12.94
N ALA A 141 6.59 -9.04 -12.62
CA ALA A 141 7.17 -10.14 -13.35
C ALA A 141 6.09 -11.12 -13.79
N ALA A 142 6.29 -11.76 -14.92
CA ALA A 142 5.48 -12.88 -15.41
C ALA A 142 6.39 -13.95 -15.99
N ASP A 143 5.95 -15.20 -15.87
CA ASP A 143 6.59 -16.37 -16.46
C ASP A 143 5.78 -16.84 -17.67
N GLY A 144 6.44 -17.58 -18.55
CA GLY A 144 5.84 -18.27 -19.69
C GLY A 144 6.14 -17.65 -21.06
N ALA A 145 6.19 -16.32 -21.19
CA ALA A 145 6.53 -15.66 -22.44
C ALA A 145 7.07 -14.25 -22.23
N SER A 146 7.92 -13.81 -23.16
CA SER A 146 8.48 -12.46 -23.16
C SER A 146 8.50 -11.91 -24.59
N ASN A 147 7.75 -10.83 -24.80
CA ASN A 147 7.80 -9.99 -26.00
C ASN A 147 7.38 -8.56 -25.64
N ASP A 148 7.46 -7.65 -26.58
CA ASP A 148 7.15 -6.24 -26.37
C ASP A 148 5.70 -6.00 -25.92
N ALA A 149 4.74 -6.76 -26.47
CA ALA A 149 3.33 -6.62 -26.11
C ALA A 149 3.05 -7.09 -24.67
N ILE A 150 3.70 -8.17 -24.23
CA ILE A 150 3.61 -8.67 -22.86
C ILE A 150 4.29 -7.67 -21.91
N LYS A 151 5.46 -7.17 -22.26
CA LYS A 151 6.18 -6.16 -21.48
C LYS A 151 5.36 -4.88 -21.33
N GLU A 152 4.69 -4.43 -22.39
CA GLU A 152 3.78 -3.28 -22.33
C GLU A 152 2.59 -3.56 -21.40
N ALA A 153 2.00 -4.76 -21.49
CA ALA A 153 0.90 -5.15 -20.61
C ALA A 153 1.32 -5.17 -19.13
N LEU A 154 2.49 -5.72 -18.81
CA LEU A 154 3.04 -5.70 -17.46
C LEU A 154 3.34 -4.26 -16.96
N THR A 155 3.80 -3.39 -17.86
CA THR A 155 3.98 -1.96 -17.54
C THR A 155 2.63 -1.29 -17.22
N ASN A 156 1.58 -1.60 -17.98
CA ASN A 156 0.22 -1.12 -17.68
C ASN A 156 -0.30 -1.65 -16.34
N VAL A 157 0.01 -2.90 -16.00
CA VAL A 157 -0.31 -3.45 -14.68
C VAL A 157 0.50 -2.77 -13.57
N ALA A 158 1.78 -2.44 -13.81
CA ALA A 158 2.56 -1.66 -12.85
C ALA A 158 1.96 -0.26 -12.59
N MET A 159 1.44 0.39 -13.64
CA MET A 159 0.67 1.64 -13.49
C MET A 159 -0.62 1.45 -12.68
N GLN A 160 -1.36 0.35 -12.93
CA GLN A 160 -2.53 -0.03 -12.15
C GLN A 160 -2.20 -0.17 -10.66
N ILE A 161 -1.12 -0.88 -10.34
CA ILE A 161 -0.65 -1.07 -8.96
C ILE A 161 -0.32 0.28 -8.30
N ALA A 162 0.40 1.15 -9.01
CA ALA A 162 0.73 2.48 -8.50
C ALA A 162 -0.52 3.34 -8.22
N ALA A 163 -1.56 3.20 -9.05
CA ALA A 163 -2.79 3.98 -8.93
C ALA A 163 -3.76 3.43 -7.87
N MET A 164 -3.91 2.09 -7.80
CA MET A 164 -4.95 1.43 -7.03
C MET A 164 -4.46 0.78 -5.74
N ASN A 165 -3.14 0.68 -5.55
CA ASN A 165 -2.48 0.14 -4.36
C ASN A 165 -3.10 -1.18 -3.85
N PRO A 166 -3.17 -2.25 -4.67
CA PRO A 166 -3.70 -3.53 -4.24
C PRO A 166 -2.83 -4.12 -3.12
N GLN A 167 -3.45 -4.87 -2.22
CA GLN A 167 -2.75 -5.50 -1.09
C GLN A 167 -2.32 -6.93 -1.44
N TYR A 168 -3.03 -7.59 -2.35
CA TYR A 168 -2.80 -8.97 -2.78
C TYR A 168 -2.77 -9.04 -4.30
N LEU A 169 -2.03 -10.01 -4.85
CA LEU A 169 -2.09 -10.32 -6.28
C LEU A 169 -3.46 -10.89 -6.64
N SER A 170 -3.92 -11.89 -5.88
CA SER A 170 -5.21 -12.55 -6.06
C SER A 170 -5.85 -12.91 -4.73
N ARG A 171 -7.10 -13.37 -4.76
CA ARG A 171 -7.80 -13.90 -3.58
C ARG A 171 -7.11 -15.10 -2.95
N ASN A 172 -6.38 -15.87 -3.76
CA ASN A 172 -5.68 -17.08 -3.30
C ASN A 172 -4.45 -16.76 -2.45
N ASP A 173 -3.97 -15.52 -2.49
CA ASP A 173 -2.83 -15.06 -1.68
C ASP A 173 -3.26 -14.62 -0.28
N MET A 174 -4.57 -14.54 -0.03
CA MET A 174 -5.12 -14.31 1.31
C MET A 174 -5.21 -15.63 2.07
N SER A 175 -4.75 -15.62 3.31
CA SER A 175 -4.97 -16.72 4.22
C SER A 175 -6.44 -16.85 4.65
N ALA A 176 -6.85 -18.03 5.09
CA ALA A 176 -8.19 -18.23 5.63
C ALA A 176 -8.50 -17.33 6.84
N ASP A 177 -7.49 -17.05 7.67
CA ASP A 177 -7.63 -16.17 8.83
C ASP A 177 -7.83 -14.71 8.43
N GLU A 178 -7.12 -14.22 7.40
CA GLU A 178 -7.30 -12.86 6.87
C GLU A 178 -8.69 -12.68 6.26
N LEU A 179 -9.17 -13.67 5.52
CA LEU A 179 -10.52 -13.64 4.96
C LEU A 179 -11.60 -13.70 6.06
N ALA A 180 -11.40 -14.53 7.09
CA ALA A 180 -12.29 -14.60 8.25
C ALA A 180 -12.35 -13.26 8.99
N LYS A 181 -11.19 -12.64 9.23
CA LYS A 181 -11.10 -11.31 9.86
C LYS A 181 -11.77 -10.22 9.03
N LEU A 182 -11.59 -10.25 7.71
CA LEU A 182 -12.28 -9.31 6.81
C LEU A 182 -13.80 -9.46 6.94
N ARG A 183 -14.29 -10.70 6.98
CA ARG A 183 -15.71 -11.00 7.15
C ARG A 183 -16.23 -10.51 8.51
N GLU A 184 -15.49 -10.76 9.60
CA GLU A 184 -15.82 -10.26 10.94
C GLU A 184 -15.96 -8.74 10.98
N ILE A 185 -14.99 -8.00 10.43
CA ILE A 185 -15.03 -6.54 10.34
C ILE A 185 -16.27 -6.05 9.57
N ILE A 186 -16.65 -6.74 8.49
CA ILE A 186 -17.82 -6.40 7.69
C ILE A 186 -19.12 -6.67 8.45
N VAL A 187 -19.19 -7.78 9.20
CA VAL A 187 -20.32 -8.11 10.09
C VAL A 187 -20.48 -7.04 11.16
N ASP A 188 -19.41 -6.74 11.90
CA ASP A 188 -19.41 -5.73 12.94
C ASP A 188 -19.83 -4.35 12.40
N SER A 189 -19.30 -3.96 11.25
CA SER A 189 -19.67 -2.70 10.60
C SER A 189 -21.16 -2.67 10.23
N ALA A 190 -21.71 -3.78 9.78
CA ALA A 190 -23.13 -3.84 9.40
C ALA A 190 -24.06 -3.79 10.62
N LEU A 191 -23.69 -4.45 11.72
CA LEU A 191 -24.47 -4.44 12.97
C LEU A 191 -24.45 -3.06 13.65
N ASN A 192 -23.32 -2.36 13.57
CA ASN A 192 -23.16 -1.02 14.12
C ASN A 192 -23.77 0.09 13.25
N ASP A 193 -24.17 -0.21 12.01
CA ASP A 193 -24.87 0.73 11.12
C ASP A 193 -26.20 0.16 10.62
N PRO A 194 -27.28 0.25 11.44
CA PRO A 194 -28.61 -0.29 11.10
C PRO A 194 -29.17 0.25 9.79
N ALA A 195 -28.78 1.45 9.35
CA ALA A 195 -29.23 2.03 8.09
C ALA A 195 -28.85 1.16 6.88
N THR A 196 -27.81 0.35 7.03
CA THR A 196 -27.27 -0.51 5.96
C THR A 196 -27.80 -1.94 6.01
N LEU A 197 -28.57 -2.30 7.03
CA LEU A 197 -29.14 -3.63 7.18
C LEU A 197 -30.24 -3.91 6.13
N PRO A 198 -30.43 -5.17 5.74
CA PRO A 198 -31.54 -5.56 4.89
C PRO A 198 -32.90 -5.18 5.53
N LYS A 199 -33.80 -4.65 4.71
CA LYS A 199 -35.14 -4.19 5.17
C LYS A 199 -35.86 -5.19 6.10
N PRO A 200 -35.91 -6.51 5.81
CA PRO A 200 -36.59 -7.45 6.70
C PRO A 200 -35.98 -7.52 8.11
N ILE A 201 -34.67 -7.39 8.21
CA ILE A 201 -33.95 -7.40 9.50
C ILE A 201 -34.18 -6.07 10.22
N LEU A 202 -34.02 -4.96 9.49
CA LEU A 202 -34.26 -3.64 10.04
C LEU A 202 -35.69 -3.50 10.59
N ASN A 203 -36.70 -3.97 9.86
CA ASN A 203 -38.10 -3.92 10.31
C ASN A 203 -38.30 -4.71 11.62
N LYS A 204 -37.71 -5.92 11.74
CA LYS A 204 -37.77 -6.68 12.99
C LYS A 204 -37.15 -5.94 14.18
N LEU A 205 -36.02 -5.24 13.95
CA LEU A 205 -35.37 -4.43 15.00
C LEU A 205 -36.22 -3.25 15.39
N ILE A 206 -36.86 -2.57 14.43
CA ILE A 206 -37.77 -1.46 14.68
C ILE A 206 -39.00 -1.94 15.46
N ASP A 207 -39.64 -3.04 15.03
CA ASP A 207 -40.77 -3.63 15.73
C ASP A 207 -40.38 -3.98 17.19
N LYS A 208 -39.18 -4.50 17.39
CA LYS A 208 -38.66 -4.76 18.74
C LYS A 208 -38.44 -3.48 19.55
N ALA A 209 -37.86 -2.43 18.95
CA ALA A 209 -37.64 -1.13 19.61
C ALA A 209 -38.98 -0.49 20.07
N ILE A 210 -40.05 -0.64 19.27
CA ILE A 210 -41.38 -0.15 19.59
C ILE A 210 -42.04 -1.01 20.69
N ASN A 211 -42.06 -2.34 20.52
CA ASN A 211 -42.73 -3.28 21.43
C ASN A 211 -42.08 -3.28 22.82
N ASP A 212 -40.78 -3.22 22.89
CA ASP A 212 -40.01 -3.21 24.16
C ASP A 212 -39.92 -1.80 24.77
N LYS A 213 -40.55 -0.79 24.11
CA LYS A 213 -40.57 0.60 24.54
C LYS A 213 -39.16 1.21 24.68
N VAL A 214 -38.26 0.82 23.80
CA VAL A 214 -36.90 1.36 23.72
C VAL A 214 -36.92 2.75 23.09
N TRP A 215 -37.73 2.92 22.04
CA TRP A 215 -37.88 4.21 21.36
C TRP A 215 -38.84 5.16 22.08
N SER A 216 -38.57 6.45 21.97
CA SER A 216 -39.49 7.51 22.43
C SER A 216 -40.71 7.59 21.54
N ASP A 217 -41.81 8.16 22.09
CA ASP A 217 -43.03 8.42 21.32
C ASP A 217 -42.77 9.33 20.10
N ALA A 218 -41.80 10.25 20.21
CA ALA A 218 -41.40 11.14 19.12
C ALA A 218 -40.70 10.35 17.98
N ASP A 219 -39.80 9.40 18.31
CA ASP A 219 -39.14 8.58 17.31
C ASP A 219 -40.09 7.60 16.64
N ILE A 220 -41.07 7.05 17.40
CA ILE A 220 -42.13 6.21 16.85
C ILE A 220 -42.99 7.02 15.88
N ALA A 221 -43.35 8.23 16.21
CA ALA A 221 -44.11 9.12 15.31
C ALA A 221 -43.34 9.44 14.04
N THR A 222 -42.03 9.71 14.17
CA THR A 222 -41.12 9.92 13.04
C THR A 222 -41.05 8.69 12.13
N TYR A 223 -40.94 7.50 12.72
CA TYR A 223 -40.99 6.25 11.95
C TYR A 223 -42.33 6.09 11.18
N GLU A 224 -43.45 6.28 11.85
CA GLU A 224 -44.78 6.15 11.25
C GLU A 224 -44.97 7.09 10.04
N GLU A 225 -44.43 8.32 10.13
CA GLU A 225 -44.46 9.29 9.04
C GLU A 225 -43.61 8.85 7.84
N HIS A 226 -42.43 8.24 8.10
CA HIS A 226 -41.41 7.96 7.09
C HIS A 226 -41.32 6.47 6.67
N LYS A 227 -42.10 5.57 7.26
CA LYS A 227 -42.04 4.11 6.99
C LYS A 227 -42.32 3.74 5.53
N SER A 228 -42.98 4.58 4.77
CA SER A 228 -43.16 4.38 3.33
C SER A 228 -41.90 4.56 2.53
N ASN A 229 -40.88 5.28 3.09
CA ASN A 229 -39.63 5.57 2.43
C ASN A 229 -38.43 5.30 3.37
N MET A 230 -38.26 4.03 3.72
CA MET A 230 -37.23 3.55 4.66
C MET A 230 -35.81 3.97 4.30
N GLN A 231 -35.53 4.26 3.02
CA GLN A 231 -34.21 4.69 2.57
C GLN A 231 -33.76 6.00 3.23
N TYR A 232 -34.72 6.88 3.56
CA TYR A 232 -34.44 8.18 4.16
C TYR A 232 -34.78 8.24 5.65
N LEU A 233 -35.29 7.15 6.25
CA LEU A 233 -35.70 7.11 7.65
C LEU A 233 -34.63 7.65 8.60
N PHE A 234 -33.39 7.22 8.42
CA PHE A 234 -32.28 7.63 9.29
C PHE A 234 -31.89 9.12 9.18
N ASN A 235 -32.37 9.83 8.17
CA ASN A 235 -32.20 11.29 8.09
C ASN A 235 -33.12 12.04 9.08
N PHE A 236 -34.16 11.39 9.57
CA PHE A 236 -35.21 11.99 10.41
C PHE A 236 -35.23 11.42 11.83
N LEU A 237 -34.78 10.17 12.01
CA LEU A 237 -34.64 9.58 13.35
C LEU A 237 -33.62 10.33 14.21
N SER A 238 -33.87 10.35 15.51
CA SER A 238 -32.89 10.83 16.46
C SER A 238 -31.62 9.96 16.44
N LYS A 239 -30.48 10.55 16.79
CA LYS A 239 -29.22 9.80 16.95
C LYS A 239 -29.36 8.71 18.01
N GLU A 240 -30.14 8.97 19.04
CA GLU A 240 -30.41 8.02 20.12
C GLU A 240 -31.20 6.80 19.60
N ALA A 241 -32.27 7.03 18.85
CA ALA A 241 -33.05 5.94 18.26
C ALA A 241 -32.23 5.09 17.29
N ALA A 242 -31.34 5.70 16.48
CA ALA A 242 -30.41 4.99 15.63
C ALA A 242 -29.39 4.14 16.41
N ALA A 243 -28.84 4.70 17.51
CA ALA A 243 -27.91 3.99 18.39
C ALA A 243 -28.60 2.79 19.08
N GLN A 244 -29.83 2.97 19.55
CA GLN A 244 -30.62 1.90 20.16
C GLN A 244 -30.90 0.75 19.18
N LEU A 245 -31.11 1.04 17.88
CA LEU A 245 -31.22 -0.03 16.87
C LEU A 245 -29.90 -0.81 16.71
N ALA A 246 -28.75 -0.13 16.77
CA ALA A 246 -27.46 -0.80 16.73
C ALA A 246 -27.24 -1.68 17.97
N GLU A 247 -27.61 -1.20 19.14
CA GLU A 247 -27.57 -2.01 20.39
C GLU A 247 -28.47 -3.25 20.30
N LEU A 248 -29.69 -3.09 19.75
CA LEU A 248 -30.59 -4.22 19.53
C LEU A 248 -30.04 -5.22 18.49
N ALA A 249 -29.39 -4.71 17.42
CA ALA A 249 -28.73 -5.58 16.44
C ALA A 249 -27.59 -6.38 17.04
N LEU A 250 -26.72 -5.74 17.85
CA LEU A 250 -25.63 -6.41 18.56
C LEU A 250 -26.19 -7.42 19.59
N ALA A 251 -27.25 -7.10 20.31
CA ALA A 251 -27.88 -8.02 21.25
C ALA A 251 -28.52 -9.26 20.57
N ASP A 252 -28.88 -9.15 19.29
CA ASP A 252 -29.47 -10.23 18.49
C ASP A 252 -28.50 -10.77 17.41
N GLU A 253 -27.20 -10.47 17.57
CA GLU A 253 -26.16 -10.84 16.60
C GLU A 253 -26.23 -12.29 16.14
N ALA A 254 -26.34 -13.24 17.06
CA ALA A 254 -26.36 -14.67 16.74
C ALA A 254 -27.47 -15.04 15.75
N ASN A 255 -28.67 -14.45 15.89
CA ASN A 255 -29.80 -14.69 14.99
C ASN A 255 -29.62 -13.93 13.65
N ILE A 256 -29.10 -12.72 13.70
CA ILE A 256 -28.87 -11.91 12.48
C ILE A 256 -27.79 -12.55 11.61
N VAL A 257 -26.68 -13.00 12.20
CA VAL A 257 -25.59 -13.68 11.48
C VAL A 257 -26.03 -15.04 10.91
N ALA A 258 -27.00 -15.70 11.51
CA ALA A 258 -27.61 -16.92 10.97
C ALA A 258 -28.59 -16.67 9.82
N ASP A 259 -29.06 -15.43 9.63
CA ASP A 259 -30.04 -15.06 8.60
C ASP A 259 -29.41 -15.09 7.20
N LYS A 260 -30.08 -15.75 6.24
CA LYS A 260 -29.60 -15.90 4.86
C LYS A 260 -29.50 -14.56 4.11
N ILE A 261 -30.41 -13.63 4.40
CA ILE A 261 -30.43 -12.31 3.73
C ILE A 261 -29.25 -11.48 4.22
N PHE A 262 -28.96 -11.53 5.53
CA PHE A 262 -27.79 -10.89 6.11
C PHE A 262 -26.49 -11.49 5.56
N ASN A 263 -26.39 -12.80 5.47
CA ASN A 263 -25.24 -13.47 4.86
C ASN A 263 -25.05 -13.04 3.41
N GLY A 264 -26.12 -12.89 2.64
CA GLY A 264 -26.05 -12.35 1.27
C GLY A 264 -25.49 -10.92 1.21
N LEU A 265 -25.87 -10.05 2.15
CA LEU A 265 -25.29 -8.71 2.28
C LEU A 265 -23.79 -8.78 2.61
N VAL A 266 -23.40 -9.58 3.59
CA VAL A 266 -21.99 -9.75 4.00
C VAL A 266 -21.15 -10.27 2.84
N GLU A 267 -21.58 -11.34 2.15
CA GLU A 267 -20.86 -11.89 0.99
C GLU A 267 -20.73 -10.86 -0.15
N GLY A 268 -21.77 -10.06 -0.39
CA GLY A 268 -21.72 -8.98 -1.36
C GLY A 268 -20.67 -7.92 -1.01
N ARG A 269 -20.57 -7.54 0.26
CA ARG A 269 -19.57 -6.58 0.76
C ARG A 269 -18.16 -7.17 0.74
N VAL A 270 -17.99 -8.42 1.17
CA VAL A 270 -16.70 -9.14 1.07
C VAL A 270 -16.24 -9.18 -0.39
N SER A 271 -17.13 -9.57 -1.30
CA SER A 271 -16.80 -9.62 -2.73
C SER A 271 -16.41 -8.25 -3.29
N LYS A 272 -17.09 -7.17 -2.85
CA LYS A 272 -16.74 -5.80 -3.24
C LYS A 272 -15.36 -5.41 -2.72
N GLN A 273 -15.07 -5.69 -1.44
CA GLN A 273 -13.78 -5.39 -0.84
C GLN A 273 -12.64 -6.16 -1.52
N LEU A 274 -12.85 -7.45 -1.83
CA LEU A 274 -11.86 -8.25 -2.54
C LEU A 274 -11.54 -7.69 -3.94
N LYS A 275 -12.54 -7.12 -4.64
CA LYS A 275 -12.33 -6.43 -5.92
C LYS A 275 -11.51 -5.15 -5.79
N GLU A 276 -11.44 -4.56 -4.62
CA GLU A 276 -10.63 -3.36 -4.37
C GLU A 276 -9.20 -3.71 -3.98
N ILE A 277 -9.01 -4.76 -3.15
CA ILE A 277 -7.70 -5.10 -2.57
C ILE A 277 -6.91 -6.17 -3.35
N CYS A 278 -7.54 -6.96 -4.23
CA CYS A 278 -6.87 -7.97 -5.04
C CYS A 278 -6.66 -7.46 -6.46
N LEU A 279 -5.40 -7.34 -6.89
CA LEU A 279 -5.02 -6.79 -8.20
C LEU A 279 -5.79 -7.44 -9.36
N MET A 280 -5.84 -8.79 -9.39
CA MET A 280 -6.48 -9.53 -10.49
C MET A 280 -7.98 -9.29 -10.59
N ASP A 281 -8.63 -8.95 -9.48
CA ASP A 281 -10.07 -8.66 -9.42
C ASP A 281 -10.40 -7.17 -9.65
N GLN A 282 -9.41 -6.27 -9.54
CA GLN A 282 -9.62 -4.85 -9.78
C GLN A 282 -10.10 -4.59 -11.21
N VAL A 283 -10.94 -3.59 -11.39
CA VAL A 283 -11.25 -3.06 -12.71
C VAL A 283 -9.99 -2.42 -13.28
N TYR A 284 -9.61 -2.81 -14.48
CA TYR A 284 -8.45 -2.26 -15.17
C TYR A 284 -8.67 -0.77 -15.47
N VAL A 285 -7.79 0.11 -15.03
CA VAL A 285 -7.97 1.58 -15.12
C VAL A 285 -8.06 2.10 -16.56
N LYS A 286 -7.52 1.34 -17.54
CA LYS A 286 -7.61 1.66 -18.97
C LYS A 286 -8.68 0.86 -19.71
N ALA A 287 -9.57 0.15 -19.00
CA ALA A 287 -10.64 -0.62 -19.60
C ALA A 287 -11.62 0.31 -20.33
N GLU A 288 -11.82 0.10 -21.64
CA GLU A 288 -12.73 0.91 -22.47
C GLU A 288 -14.18 0.77 -22.03
N ASP A 289 -14.58 -0.42 -21.57
CA ASP A 289 -15.93 -0.73 -21.09
C ASP A 289 -16.15 -0.36 -19.61
N GLY A 290 -15.08 0.07 -18.91
CA GLY A 290 -15.11 0.38 -17.48
C GLY A 290 -15.43 -0.82 -16.57
N LYS A 291 -15.33 -2.06 -17.08
CA LYS A 291 -15.73 -3.29 -16.36
C LYS A 291 -14.70 -4.41 -16.46
N GLN A 292 -13.83 -4.39 -17.47
CA GLN A 292 -12.80 -5.42 -17.66
C GLN A 292 -11.89 -5.49 -16.44
N SER A 293 -11.70 -6.68 -15.85
CA SER A 293 -10.75 -6.88 -14.77
C SER A 293 -9.31 -6.95 -15.29
N VAL A 294 -8.34 -6.71 -14.40
CA VAL A 294 -6.91 -6.90 -14.71
C VAL A 294 -6.64 -8.34 -15.18
N ALA A 295 -7.22 -9.34 -14.53
CA ALA A 295 -7.09 -10.73 -14.92
C ALA A 295 -7.58 -10.97 -16.37
N LYS A 296 -8.73 -10.41 -16.73
CA LYS A 296 -9.28 -10.54 -18.08
C LYS A 296 -8.40 -9.83 -19.12
N TYR A 297 -7.92 -8.62 -18.80
CA TYR A 297 -6.98 -7.90 -19.65
C TYR A 297 -5.71 -8.73 -19.94
N LEU A 298 -5.09 -9.28 -18.89
CA LEU A 298 -3.88 -10.09 -19.03
C LEU A 298 -4.15 -11.38 -19.82
N ALA A 299 -5.29 -12.04 -19.58
CA ALA A 299 -5.67 -13.24 -20.32
C ALA A 299 -5.86 -12.97 -21.84
N GLU A 300 -6.43 -11.83 -22.21
CA GLU A 300 -6.59 -11.41 -23.60
C GLU A 300 -5.23 -11.12 -24.27
N VAL A 301 -4.33 -10.43 -23.55
CA VAL A 301 -2.96 -10.18 -24.04
C VAL A 301 -2.19 -11.50 -24.21
N ALA A 302 -2.24 -12.39 -23.23
CA ALA A 302 -1.59 -13.68 -23.27
C ALA A 302 -2.09 -14.51 -24.48
N LYS A 303 -3.39 -14.61 -24.65
CA LYS A 303 -4.01 -15.32 -25.78
C LYS A 303 -3.59 -14.75 -27.14
N ALA A 304 -3.55 -13.42 -27.28
CA ALA A 304 -3.15 -12.74 -28.51
C ALA A 304 -1.67 -12.96 -28.85
N ASN A 305 -0.84 -13.28 -27.87
CA ASN A 305 0.61 -13.48 -28.02
C ASN A 305 1.05 -14.94 -27.87
N GLY A 306 0.11 -15.90 -27.87
CA GLY A 306 0.42 -17.34 -27.79
C GLY A 306 1.00 -17.76 -26.44
N ALA A 307 0.80 -16.98 -25.39
CA ALA A 307 1.15 -17.30 -24.02
C ALA A 307 -0.07 -17.93 -23.30
N PHE A 308 0.18 -18.92 -22.45
CA PHE A 308 -0.87 -19.63 -21.73
C PHE A 308 -0.58 -19.66 -20.22
#